data_3bcc05f73310736940bedc5d314a44f2
#
_entry.id   3bcc05f73310736940bedc5d314a44f2
#
_cell.length_a   1.000
_cell.length_b   1.000
_cell.length_c   1.000
_cell.angle_alpha   90.00
_cell.angle_beta   90.00
_cell.angle_gamma   90.00
#
_symmetry.space_group_name_H-M   'P 1'
#
loop_
_entity.id
_entity.type
_entity.pdbx_description
1 polymer ?
#
loop_
_entity_poly.entity_id
_entity_poly.type
_entity_poly.pdbx_seq_one_letter_code
_entity_poly.pdbx_strand_id
1 'polypeptide(L)' 'METVYVLINVEPGALESVTKKIPEMKNVKDVAVVTGAYDILVKIEGEYITEVLTTVVRGIRQIEGVTSTETLVEVKL' A
#
# COMPACT_ATOMS: atom_id res chain seq x y z
N MET A 1 -10.14 8.06 12.92
CA MET A 1 -8.97 7.46 12.24
C MET A 1 -9.45 6.68 11.04
N GLU A 2 -8.98 7.03 9.87
CA GLU A 2 -9.35 6.36 8.63
C GLU A 2 -8.31 5.31 8.29
N THR A 3 -8.77 4.14 7.86
CA THR A 3 -7.88 3.02 7.54
C THR A 3 -8.16 2.51 6.14
N VAL A 4 -7.10 2.29 5.36
CA VAL A 4 -7.21 1.62 4.08
C VAL A 4 -6.21 0.46 4.03
N TYR A 5 -6.55 -0.55 3.24
CA TYR A 5 -5.66 -1.65 2.91
C TYR A 5 -5.36 -1.56 1.43
N VAL A 6 -4.10 -1.67 1.06
CA VAL A 6 -3.69 -1.62 -0.34
C VAL A 6 -3.11 -2.97 -0.73
N LEU A 7 -3.69 -3.56 -1.76
CA LEU A 7 -3.23 -4.81 -2.33
C LEU A 7 -2.39 -4.47 -3.55
N ILE A 8 -1.15 -4.93 -3.57
CA ILE A 8 -0.16 -4.49 -4.55
C ILE A 8 0.41 -5.67 -5.31
N ASN A 9 0.49 -5.54 -6.63
CA ASN A 9 1.25 -6.45 -7.47
C ASN A 9 2.50 -5.76 -7.98
N VAL A 10 3.57 -6.52 -8.11
CA VAL A 10 4.87 -6.00 -8.54
C VAL A 10 5.40 -6.82 -9.71
N GLU A 11 6.32 -6.23 -10.46
CA GLU A 11 7.01 -6.94 -11.52
C GLU A 11 7.91 -8.04 -10.95
N PRO A 12 8.17 -9.10 -11.73
CA PRO A 12 9.12 -10.12 -11.32
C PRO A 12 10.47 -9.50 -10.98
N GLY A 13 11.00 -9.87 -9.81
CA GLY A 13 12.27 -9.32 -9.35
C GLY A 13 12.20 -8.01 -8.59
N ALA A 14 11.03 -7.37 -8.54
CA ALA A 14 10.87 -6.08 -7.87
C ALA A 14 10.37 -6.19 -6.43
N LEU A 15 9.97 -7.38 -5.98
CA LEU A 15 9.31 -7.56 -4.69
C LEU A 15 10.13 -6.99 -3.53
N GLU A 16 11.38 -7.31 -3.46
CA GLU A 16 12.22 -6.89 -2.34
C GLU A 16 12.42 -5.38 -2.31
N SER A 17 12.73 -4.77 -3.47
CA SER A 17 12.96 -3.33 -3.52
C SER A 17 11.69 -2.54 -3.21
N VAL A 18 10.55 -2.97 -3.72
CA VAL A 18 9.28 -2.31 -3.44
C VAL A 18 8.92 -2.44 -1.95
N THR A 19 9.05 -3.65 -1.41
CA THR A 19 8.71 -3.90 0.00
C THR A 19 9.55 -3.04 0.94
N LYS A 20 10.80 -2.76 0.59
CA LYS A 20 11.68 -1.93 1.43
C LYS A 20 11.31 -0.45 1.42
N LYS A 21 10.70 0.03 0.35
CA LYS A 21 10.37 1.45 0.21
C LYS A 21 9.06 1.84 0.91
N ILE A 22 8.12 0.91 0.98
CA ILE A 22 6.79 1.22 1.50
C ILE A 22 6.77 1.62 2.99
N PRO A 23 7.50 0.95 3.89
CA PRO A 23 7.43 1.29 5.32
C PRO A 23 7.87 2.71 5.65
N GLU A 24 8.62 3.35 4.76
CA GLU A 24 9.11 4.71 5.00
C GLU A 24 8.08 5.77 4.61
N MET A 25 6.99 5.38 3.99
CA MET A 25 5.97 6.32 3.54
C MET A 25 5.06 6.76 4.68
N LYS A 26 4.52 7.97 4.54
CA LYS A 26 3.66 8.56 5.55
C LYS A 26 2.43 7.69 5.82
N ASN A 27 2.10 7.51 7.09
CA ASN A 27 0.90 6.82 7.55
C ASN A 27 0.87 5.31 7.31
N VAL A 28 1.94 4.72 6.79
CA VAL A 28 2.02 3.27 6.64
C VAL A 28 2.21 2.64 8.02
N LYS A 29 1.33 1.71 8.36
CA LYS A 29 1.33 1.04 9.67
C LYS A 29 1.85 -0.38 9.61
N ASP A 30 1.60 -1.08 8.51
CA ASP A 30 2.03 -2.45 8.36
C ASP A 30 2.22 -2.80 6.90
N VAL A 31 3.21 -3.66 6.62
CA VAL A 31 3.50 -4.16 5.28
C VAL A 31 3.73 -5.65 5.40
N ALA A 32 2.99 -6.43 4.63
CA ALA A 32 3.13 -7.88 4.61
C ALA A 32 3.30 -8.37 3.18
N VAL A 33 4.26 -9.27 2.97
CA VAL A 33 4.39 -10.00 1.72
C VAL A 33 3.46 -11.20 1.80
N VAL A 34 2.64 -11.38 0.80
CA VAL A 34 1.59 -12.41 0.81
C VAL A 34 1.65 -13.23 -0.48
N THR A 35 0.91 -14.32 -0.49
CA THR A 35 0.76 -15.16 -1.69
C THR A 35 -0.68 -15.05 -2.19
N GLY A 36 -0.92 -15.52 -3.40
CA GLY A 36 -2.24 -15.50 -4.01
C GLY A 36 -2.31 -14.48 -5.14
N ALA A 37 -3.44 -13.80 -5.26
CA ALA A 37 -3.67 -12.85 -6.35
C ALA A 37 -2.84 -11.59 -6.25
N TYR A 38 -2.27 -11.31 -5.08
CA TYR A 38 -1.48 -10.10 -4.81
C TYR A 38 -0.17 -10.48 -4.15
N ASP A 39 0.81 -9.58 -4.23
CA ASP A 39 2.15 -9.80 -3.70
C ASP A 39 2.37 -9.14 -2.34
N ILE A 40 1.79 -7.97 -2.13
CA ILE A 40 2.01 -7.18 -0.91
C ILE A 40 0.68 -6.64 -0.41
N LEU A 41 0.51 -6.68 0.91
CA LEU A 41 -0.62 -6.06 1.60
C LEU A 41 -0.09 -4.96 2.50
N VAL A 42 -0.65 -3.76 2.38
CA VAL A 42 -0.23 -2.60 3.18
C VAL A 42 -1.42 -2.05 3.94
N LYS A 43 -1.21 -1.74 5.22
CA LYS A 43 -2.21 -1.06 6.04
C LYS A 43 -1.76 0.39 6.23
N ILE A 44 -2.62 1.33 5.90
CA ILE A 44 -2.35 2.75 6.04
C ILE A 44 -3.45 3.38 6.89
N GLU A 45 -3.06 4.16 7.89
CA GLU A 45 -3.99 4.86 8.77
C GLU A 45 -3.64 6.33 8.88
N GLY A 46 -4.66 7.18 8.90
CA GLY A 46 -4.47 8.60 9.10
C GLY A 46 -5.72 9.24 9.62
N GLU A 47 -5.63 10.51 10.00
CA GLU A 47 -6.76 11.23 10.55
C GLU A 47 -7.82 11.52 9.48
N TYR A 48 -7.38 11.84 8.27
CA TYR A 48 -8.28 12.18 7.16
C TYR A 48 -8.08 11.23 5.99
N ILE A 49 -9.19 10.83 5.37
CA ILE A 49 -9.15 9.90 4.23
C ILE A 49 -8.34 10.45 3.06
N THR A 50 -8.38 11.76 2.82
CA THR A 50 -7.61 12.36 1.74
C THR A 50 -6.12 12.23 1.97
N GLU A 51 -5.67 12.33 3.22
CA GLU A 51 -4.27 12.15 3.59
C GLU A 51 -3.81 10.72 3.31
N VAL A 52 -4.63 9.75 3.70
CA VAL A 52 -4.34 8.33 3.52
C VAL A 52 -4.28 7.99 2.03
N LEU A 53 -5.27 8.44 1.26
CA LEU A 53 -5.31 8.17 -0.18
C LEU A 53 -4.19 8.86 -0.94
N THR A 54 -3.73 10.02 -0.47
CA THR A 54 -2.60 10.70 -1.07
C THR A 54 -1.33 9.85 -0.98
N THR A 55 -1.12 9.15 0.13
CA THR A 55 0.01 8.24 0.28
C THR A 55 -0.04 7.13 -0.78
N VAL A 56 -1.24 6.62 -1.09
CA VAL A 56 -1.41 5.61 -2.13
C VAL A 56 -1.08 6.20 -3.51
N VAL A 57 -1.74 7.29 -3.86
CA VAL A 57 -1.66 7.84 -5.22
C VAL A 57 -0.29 8.44 -5.53
N ARG A 58 0.26 9.21 -4.59
CA ARG A 58 1.54 9.91 -4.81
C ARG A 58 2.75 9.16 -4.27
N GLY A 59 2.52 8.14 -3.45
CA GLY A 59 3.59 7.33 -2.88
C GLY A 59 3.64 5.96 -3.54
N ILE A 60 2.80 5.05 -3.09
CA ILE A 60 2.86 3.64 -3.49
C ILE A 60 2.77 3.45 -5.00
N ARG A 61 1.83 4.13 -5.64
CA ARG A 61 1.61 3.97 -7.08
C ARG A 61 2.75 4.53 -7.92
N GLN A 62 3.64 5.32 -7.34
CA GLN A 62 4.79 5.90 -8.02
C GLN A 62 6.07 5.07 -7.86
N ILE A 63 6.04 4.02 -7.05
CA ILE A 63 7.23 3.18 -6.87
C ILE A 63 7.48 2.37 -8.14
N GLU A 64 8.72 2.43 -8.64
CA GLU A 64 9.12 1.62 -9.77
C GLU A 64 9.00 0.14 -9.43
N GLY A 65 8.36 -0.63 -10.31
CA GLY A 65 8.12 -2.05 -10.11
C GLY A 65 6.71 -2.38 -9.65
N VAL A 66 5.93 -1.40 -9.21
CA VAL A 66 4.51 -1.62 -8.89
C VAL A 66 3.73 -1.67 -10.20
N THR A 67 3.01 -2.77 -10.43
CA THR A 67 2.24 -2.96 -11.67
C THR A 67 0.76 -2.64 -11.49
N SER A 68 0.21 -2.93 -10.32
CA SER A 68 -1.18 -2.62 -10.04
C SER A 68 -1.41 -2.49 -8.54
N THR A 69 -2.42 -1.72 -8.18
CA THR A 69 -2.85 -1.57 -6.79
C THR A 69 -4.36 -1.62 -6.72
N GLU A 70 -4.86 -2.16 -5.62
CA GLU A 70 -6.28 -2.10 -5.30
C GLU A 70 -6.40 -1.60 -3.88
N THR A 71 -7.15 -0.52 -3.67
CA THR A 71 -7.32 0.11 -2.36
C THR A 71 -8.68 -0.25 -1.79
N LEU A 72 -8.68 -0.79 -0.58
CA LEU A 72 -9.89 -1.14 0.15
C LEU A 72 -10.02 -0.18 1.33
N VAL A 73 -11.11 0.59 1.36
CA VAL A 73 -11.36 1.52 2.46
C VAL A 73 -12.13 0.78 3.54
N GLU A 74 -11.63 0.81 4.77
CA GLU A 74 -12.30 0.15 5.88
C GLU A 74 -13.59 0.91 6.21
N VAL A 75 -14.70 0.17 6.30
CA VAL A 75 -15.98 0.71 6.73
C VAL A 75 -16.15 0.38 8.20
N LYS A 76 -16.42 1.40 9.01
CA LYS A 76 -16.60 1.22 10.45
C LYS A 76 -18.08 0.99 10.75
N LEU A 77 -18.40 -0.23 11.09
CA LEU A 77 -19.77 -0.64 11.39
C LEU A 77 -20.05 -0.66 12.88
#